data_66e982155fa60b92f45727e6827bfa4f
#
_entry.id   66e982155fa60b92f45727e6827bfa4f
#
_cell.length_a   1.000
_cell.length_b   1.000
_cell.length_c   1.000
_cell.angle_alpha   90.00
_cell.angle_beta   90.00
_cell.angle_gamma   90.00
#
_symmetry.space_group_name_H-M   'P 1'
#
loop_
_entity.id
_entity.type
_entity.pdbx_description
1 polymer ?
#
loop_
_entity_poly.entity_id
_entity_poly.type
_entity_poly.pdbx_seq_one_letter_code
_entity_poly.pdbx_strand_id
1 'polypeptide(L)'
;HLPIGGETVLGGDFFMNAGGKGANQAVASARYGNKVVFVAKTGDDLFGCQVREALKEDKIITDYVFTDEEHPSGVALITIDKDAENCIVVASGANMYLTAEDIDKAKEEIISAKVVLMQLETPIQTVEYAARIAAQAGVPVILNPAPAPQESLSVELMNNLYLITPNRSEASRISGIEVTDLESAKEAAKAVRDWGFLN
;
A
#
# COMPACT_ATOMS: atom_id res chain seq x y z
N HIS A 1 24.80 -6.82 -14.44
CA HIS A 1 23.62 -7.67 -14.61
C HIS A 1 23.11 -8.15 -13.26
N LEU A 2 21.87 -8.57 -13.21
CA LEU A 2 21.28 -9.20 -12.04
C LEU A 2 21.85 -10.61 -11.87
N PRO A 3 22.16 -11.07 -10.63
CA PRO A 3 22.70 -12.41 -10.38
C PRO A 3 21.65 -13.49 -10.69
N ILE A 4 22.09 -14.61 -11.25
CA ILE A 4 21.29 -15.82 -11.37
C ILE A 4 21.50 -16.73 -10.16
N GLY A 5 20.67 -17.78 -10.02
CA GLY A 5 20.77 -18.72 -8.90
C GLY A 5 22.17 -19.31 -8.77
N GLY A 6 22.81 -19.15 -7.60
CA GLY A 6 24.18 -19.61 -7.29
C GLY A 6 25.29 -18.66 -7.71
N GLU A 7 24.98 -17.53 -8.35
CA GLU A 7 25.98 -16.56 -8.77
C GLU A 7 26.23 -15.49 -7.69
N THR A 8 27.48 -15.08 -7.54
CA THR A 8 27.87 -13.92 -6.73
C THR A 8 28.39 -12.82 -7.66
N VAL A 9 27.73 -11.65 -7.64
CA VAL A 9 28.13 -10.48 -8.41
C VAL A 9 28.62 -9.39 -7.46
N LEU A 10 29.77 -8.78 -7.79
CA LEU A 10 30.21 -7.59 -7.08
C LEU A 10 29.36 -6.40 -7.55
N GLY A 11 28.64 -5.79 -6.61
CA GLY A 11 27.77 -4.64 -6.86
C GLY A 11 28.51 -3.31 -6.76
N GLY A 12 27.76 -2.24 -6.93
CA GLY A 12 28.18 -0.86 -6.72
C GLY A 12 27.78 -0.35 -5.33
N ASP A 13 27.14 0.83 -5.30
CA ASP A 13 26.74 1.49 -4.06
C ASP A 13 25.51 0.84 -3.42
N PHE A 14 25.47 0.89 -2.09
CA PHE A 14 24.32 0.46 -1.30
C PHE A 14 23.66 1.68 -0.65
N PHE A 15 22.34 1.79 -0.79
CA PHE A 15 21.54 2.84 -0.21
C PHE A 15 20.41 2.26 0.65
N MET A 16 20.15 2.89 1.78
CA MET A 16 18.93 2.64 2.58
C MET A 16 18.04 3.87 2.51
N ASN A 17 16.77 3.66 2.18
CA ASN A 17 15.77 4.70 2.16
C ASN A 17 14.49 4.22 2.82
N ALA A 18 13.79 5.10 3.53
CA ALA A 18 12.42 4.85 3.94
C ALA A 18 11.54 4.66 2.68
N GLY A 19 10.61 3.72 2.74
CA GLY A 19 9.78 3.34 1.61
C GLY A 19 8.49 2.67 2.04
N GLY A 20 7.92 1.91 1.13
CA GLY A 20 6.58 1.34 1.24
C GLY A 20 5.54 2.20 0.53
N LYS A 21 4.58 1.57 -0.15
CA LYS A 21 3.59 2.28 -0.99
C LYS A 21 2.77 3.26 -0.17
N GLY A 22 2.30 2.83 1.02
CA GLY A 22 1.54 3.67 1.92
C GLY A 22 2.34 4.87 2.44
N ALA A 23 3.58 4.65 2.89
CA ALA A 23 4.44 5.72 3.38
C ALA A 23 4.78 6.72 2.28
N ASN A 24 5.08 6.26 1.06
CA ASN A 24 5.35 7.13 -0.09
C ASN A 24 4.15 8.01 -0.44
N GLN A 25 2.93 7.48 -0.40
CA GLN A 25 1.70 8.23 -0.65
C GLN A 25 1.40 9.22 0.49
N ALA A 26 1.65 8.84 1.74
CA ALA A 26 1.52 9.72 2.91
C ALA A 26 2.47 10.91 2.81
N VAL A 27 3.74 10.67 2.49
CA VAL A 27 4.76 11.71 2.29
C VAL A 27 4.39 12.64 1.13
N ALA A 28 3.98 12.09 -0.01
CA ALA A 28 3.54 12.89 -1.15
C ALA A 28 2.35 13.80 -0.80
N SER A 29 1.36 13.27 -0.08
CA SER A 29 0.19 14.02 0.37
C SER A 29 0.57 15.12 1.37
N ALA A 30 1.43 14.83 2.34
CA ALA A 30 1.88 15.78 3.35
C ALA A 30 2.69 16.93 2.71
N ARG A 31 3.60 16.62 1.80
CA ARG A 31 4.39 17.62 1.04
C ARG A 31 3.54 18.48 0.13
N TYR A 32 2.39 17.97 -0.32
CA TYR A 32 1.40 18.78 -1.05
C TYR A 32 0.60 19.73 -0.14
N GLY A 33 0.76 19.62 1.19
CA GLY A 33 0.15 20.52 2.17
C GLY A 33 -1.08 19.95 2.89
N ASN A 34 -1.36 18.67 2.77
CA ASN A 34 -2.47 18.04 3.49
C ASN A 34 -2.07 17.65 4.92
N LYS A 35 -3.05 17.67 5.84
CA LYS A 35 -2.93 16.98 7.13
C LYS A 35 -3.04 15.48 6.87
N VAL A 36 -2.02 14.71 7.23
CA VAL A 36 -1.98 13.25 7.03
C VAL A 36 -1.88 12.56 8.39
N VAL A 37 -2.75 11.59 8.61
CA VAL A 37 -2.66 10.59 9.69
C VAL A 37 -2.27 9.26 9.04
N PHE A 38 -1.19 8.64 9.52
CA PHE A 38 -0.69 7.40 8.96
C PHE A 38 -0.97 6.24 9.91
N VAL A 39 -1.74 5.26 9.43
CA VAL A 39 -2.07 4.04 10.16
C VAL A 39 -1.26 2.90 9.57
N ALA A 40 -0.35 2.34 10.36
CA ALA A 40 0.58 1.30 9.92
C ALA A 40 1.09 0.48 11.12
N LYS A 41 1.88 -0.56 10.83
CA LYS A 41 2.59 -1.32 11.85
C LYS A 41 4.04 -1.53 11.41
N THR A 42 4.98 -1.32 12.32
CA THR A 42 6.43 -1.52 12.15
C THR A 42 6.94 -2.43 13.26
N GLY A 43 8.08 -3.06 13.06
CA GLY A 43 8.76 -3.78 14.13
C GLY A 43 9.37 -2.84 15.18
N ASP A 44 9.74 -3.41 16.32
CA ASP A 44 10.57 -2.75 17.34
C ASP A 44 12.05 -2.88 16.94
N ASP A 45 12.44 -2.24 15.85
CA ASP A 45 13.78 -2.33 15.28
C ASP A 45 14.25 -0.98 14.70
N LEU A 46 15.50 -0.96 14.22
CA LEU A 46 16.11 0.23 13.66
C LEU A 46 15.29 0.80 12.49
N PHE A 47 14.73 -0.06 11.63
CA PHE A 47 13.96 0.37 10.47
C PHE A 47 12.63 1.01 10.90
N GLY A 48 11.95 0.43 11.89
CA GLY A 48 10.73 1.01 12.47
C GLY A 48 10.99 2.39 13.09
N CYS A 49 12.09 2.55 13.83
CA CYS A 49 12.50 3.86 14.37
C CYS A 49 12.76 4.88 13.25
N GLN A 50 13.56 4.50 12.24
CA GLN A 50 13.89 5.40 11.12
C GLN A 50 12.68 5.84 10.31
N VAL A 51 11.75 4.92 10.04
CA VAL A 51 10.51 5.25 9.31
C VAL A 51 9.66 6.25 10.10
N ARG A 52 9.50 6.06 11.41
CA ARG A 52 8.74 7.01 12.26
C ARG A 52 9.35 8.41 12.27
N GLU A 53 10.68 8.49 12.37
CA GLU A 53 11.38 9.78 12.35
C GLU A 53 11.20 10.46 10.98
N ALA A 54 11.41 9.74 9.89
CA ALA A 54 11.21 10.29 8.54
C ALA A 54 9.77 10.79 8.30
N LEU A 55 8.76 10.07 8.79
CA LEU A 55 7.35 10.50 8.69
C LEU A 55 7.09 11.78 9.50
N LYS A 56 7.69 11.90 10.69
CA LYS A 56 7.56 13.12 11.53
C LYS A 56 8.22 14.34 10.90
N GLU A 57 9.36 14.17 10.19
CA GLU A 57 10.01 15.26 9.45
C GLU A 57 9.07 15.85 8.38
N ASP A 58 8.27 15.01 7.72
CA ASP A 58 7.22 15.43 6.78
C ASP A 58 5.91 15.85 7.48
N LYS A 59 5.92 16.03 8.81
CA LYS A 59 4.76 16.46 9.64
C LYS A 59 3.55 15.53 9.56
N ILE A 60 3.79 14.26 9.30
CA ILE A 60 2.76 13.21 9.31
C ILE A 60 2.47 12.82 10.78
N ILE A 61 1.20 12.69 11.13
CA ILE A 61 0.78 12.21 12.45
C ILE A 61 1.02 10.71 12.51
N THR A 62 1.89 10.27 13.43
CA THR A 62 2.37 8.89 13.57
C THR A 62 1.84 8.17 14.82
N ASP A 63 0.85 8.75 15.51
CA ASP A 63 0.27 8.18 16.75
C ASP A 63 -0.35 6.80 16.53
N TYR A 64 -0.71 6.48 15.27
CA TYR A 64 -1.27 5.21 14.84
C TYR A 64 -0.28 4.35 14.02
N VAL A 65 1.01 4.65 14.10
CA VAL A 65 2.06 3.74 13.64
C VAL A 65 2.41 2.81 14.79
N PHE A 66 1.76 1.67 14.84
CA PHE A 66 1.90 0.69 15.92
C PHE A 66 3.24 -0.02 15.87
N THR A 67 3.73 -0.47 17.02
CA THR A 67 4.93 -1.28 17.13
C THR A 67 4.52 -2.74 17.34
N ASP A 68 5.16 -3.63 16.59
CA ASP A 68 5.10 -5.08 16.79
C ASP A 68 6.42 -5.52 17.45
N GLU A 69 6.33 -6.13 18.63
CA GLU A 69 7.50 -6.59 19.39
C GLU A 69 8.00 -7.97 18.93
N GLU A 70 7.17 -8.70 18.19
CA GLU A 70 7.45 -10.08 17.77
C GLU A 70 7.96 -10.18 16.32
N HIS A 71 7.59 -9.22 15.47
CA HIS A 71 7.89 -9.26 14.03
C HIS A 71 8.72 -8.05 13.60
N PRO A 72 9.77 -8.26 12.77
CA PRO A 72 10.58 -7.16 12.26
C PRO A 72 9.81 -6.27 11.30
N SER A 73 10.27 -5.04 11.13
CA SER A 73 9.75 -4.13 10.11
C SER A 73 9.82 -4.73 8.71
N GLY A 74 8.87 -4.38 7.86
CA GLY A 74 8.90 -4.76 6.45
C GLY A 74 10.09 -4.12 5.73
N VAL A 75 10.75 -4.90 4.87
CA VAL A 75 11.87 -4.43 4.05
C VAL A 75 11.73 -4.89 2.60
N ALA A 76 12.22 -4.08 1.67
CA ALA A 76 12.37 -4.46 0.27
C ALA A 76 13.85 -4.44 -0.11
N LEU A 77 14.35 -5.56 -0.63
CA LEU A 77 15.68 -5.66 -1.22
C LEU A 77 15.53 -5.39 -2.72
N ILE A 78 16.11 -4.29 -3.17
CA ILE A 78 16.01 -3.86 -4.57
C ILE A 78 17.41 -3.89 -5.17
N THR A 79 17.60 -4.75 -6.14
CA THR A 79 18.83 -4.80 -6.95
C THR A 79 18.54 -4.18 -8.30
N ILE A 80 19.36 -3.22 -8.71
CA ILE A 80 19.22 -2.53 -10.00
C ILE A 80 20.50 -2.75 -10.78
N ASP A 81 20.38 -3.16 -12.03
CA ASP A 81 21.52 -3.32 -12.91
C ASP A 81 21.82 -2.06 -13.74
N LYS A 82 22.90 -2.12 -14.56
CA LYS A 82 23.35 -1.01 -15.42
C LYS A 82 22.33 -0.60 -16.50
N ASP A 83 21.40 -1.46 -16.83
CA ASP A 83 20.36 -1.24 -17.84
C ASP A 83 19.05 -0.74 -17.18
N ALA A 84 19.11 -0.41 -15.87
CA ALA A 84 17.98 0.02 -15.02
C ALA A 84 16.89 -1.05 -14.85
N GLU A 85 17.20 -2.32 -15.12
CA GLU A 85 16.34 -3.44 -14.75
C GLU A 85 16.45 -3.71 -13.26
N ASN A 86 15.34 -4.04 -12.62
CA ASN A 86 15.31 -4.30 -11.18
C ASN A 86 14.80 -5.71 -10.85
N CYS A 87 15.28 -6.19 -9.72
CA CYS A 87 14.76 -7.36 -9.05
C CYS A 87 14.43 -6.96 -7.61
N ILE A 88 13.18 -7.22 -7.20
CA ILE A 88 12.67 -6.79 -5.89
C ILE A 88 12.22 -8.01 -5.11
N VAL A 89 12.75 -8.16 -3.90
CA VAL A 89 12.29 -9.15 -2.93
C VAL A 89 11.73 -8.40 -1.72
N VAL A 90 10.48 -8.64 -1.37
CA VAL A 90 9.81 -8.00 -0.24
C VAL A 90 9.64 -9.00 0.89
N ALA A 91 10.12 -8.64 2.08
CA ALA A 91 9.76 -9.26 3.34
C ALA A 91 8.77 -8.30 4.04
N SER A 92 7.49 -8.66 4.08
CA SER A 92 6.43 -7.77 4.56
C SER A 92 6.52 -7.48 6.07
N GLY A 93 7.08 -8.40 6.86
CA GLY A 93 7.28 -8.23 8.31
C GLY A 93 6.02 -7.79 9.04
N ALA A 94 6.17 -6.88 9.98
CA ALA A 94 5.11 -6.35 10.82
C ALA A 94 3.91 -5.77 10.05
N ASN A 95 4.07 -5.36 8.79
CA ASN A 95 2.95 -4.88 7.98
C ASN A 95 1.80 -5.90 7.92
N MET A 96 2.12 -7.20 7.86
CA MET A 96 1.13 -8.28 7.77
C MET A 96 0.44 -8.59 9.10
N TYR A 97 0.79 -7.88 10.16
CA TYR A 97 0.22 -8.02 11.51
C TYR A 97 -0.58 -6.78 11.94
N LEU A 98 -0.87 -5.87 11.02
CA LEU A 98 -1.84 -4.80 11.26
C LEU A 98 -3.24 -5.41 11.39
N THR A 99 -3.91 -5.18 12.52
CA THR A 99 -5.16 -5.85 12.88
C THR A 99 -6.38 -4.94 12.85
N ALA A 100 -7.58 -5.52 12.95
CA ALA A 100 -8.82 -4.76 13.10
C ALA A 100 -8.83 -3.94 14.40
N GLU A 101 -8.24 -4.46 15.49
CA GLU A 101 -8.12 -3.74 16.77
C GLU A 101 -7.21 -2.50 16.64
N ASP A 102 -6.19 -2.56 15.79
CA ASP A 102 -5.36 -1.39 15.48
C ASP A 102 -6.17 -0.34 14.71
N ILE A 103 -7.00 -0.78 13.76
CA ILE A 103 -7.94 0.09 13.04
C ILE A 103 -8.96 0.72 13.98
N ASP A 104 -9.48 -0.03 14.97
CA ASP A 104 -10.42 0.50 15.96
C ASP A 104 -9.80 1.63 16.80
N LYS A 105 -8.50 1.53 17.15
CA LYS A 105 -7.78 2.61 17.83
C LYS A 105 -7.68 3.89 17.00
N ALA A 106 -7.63 3.76 15.66
CA ALA A 106 -7.57 4.88 14.70
C ALA A 106 -8.94 5.32 14.19
N LYS A 107 -10.03 4.72 14.66
CA LYS A 107 -11.39 4.86 14.11
C LYS A 107 -11.86 6.31 14.01
N GLU A 108 -11.64 7.13 15.04
CA GLU A 108 -12.08 8.51 15.05
C GLU A 108 -11.39 9.35 13.94
N GLU A 109 -10.10 9.10 13.67
CA GLU A 109 -9.39 9.73 12.57
C GLU A 109 -9.90 9.25 11.21
N ILE A 110 -10.25 7.96 11.10
CA ILE A 110 -10.78 7.38 9.86
C ILE A 110 -12.15 7.99 9.52
N ILE A 111 -13.08 8.03 10.48
CA ILE A 111 -14.45 8.52 10.24
C ILE A 111 -14.55 10.05 10.11
N SER A 112 -13.55 10.79 10.59
CA SER A 112 -13.45 12.24 10.44
C SER A 112 -12.59 12.68 9.26
N ALA A 113 -11.96 11.74 8.55
CA ALA A 113 -11.11 12.04 7.40
C ALA A 113 -11.92 12.61 6.22
N LYS A 114 -11.26 13.40 5.37
CA LYS A 114 -11.84 13.81 4.08
C LYS A 114 -11.76 12.69 3.03
N VAL A 115 -10.78 11.82 3.16
CA VAL A 115 -10.54 10.66 2.29
C VAL A 115 -9.66 9.66 3.02
N VAL A 116 -9.90 8.38 2.79
CA VAL A 116 -9.02 7.29 3.22
C VAL A 116 -8.36 6.70 1.97
N LEU A 117 -7.02 6.62 1.99
CA LEU A 117 -6.21 6.08 0.90
C LEU A 117 -5.49 4.83 1.37
N MET A 118 -5.67 3.72 0.66
CA MET A 118 -5.16 2.41 1.05
C MET A 118 -4.42 1.71 -0.09
N GLN A 119 -3.60 0.72 0.27
CA GLN A 119 -2.87 -0.17 -0.63
C GLN A 119 -3.03 -1.62 -0.14
N LEU A 120 -2.35 -2.57 -0.78
CA LEU A 120 -2.45 -4.00 -0.45
C LEU A 120 -1.13 -4.58 0.11
N GLU A 121 -0.36 -3.77 0.85
CA GLU A 121 0.84 -4.23 1.57
C GLU A 121 0.55 -4.63 3.03
N THR A 122 -0.72 -4.67 3.43
CA THR A 122 -1.23 -5.10 4.73
C THR A 122 -2.29 -6.20 4.55
N PRO A 123 -2.74 -6.90 5.60
CA PRO A 123 -3.75 -7.95 5.46
C PRO A 123 -5.01 -7.44 4.79
N ILE A 124 -5.50 -8.17 3.79
CA ILE A 124 -6.70 -7.79 3.04
C ILE A 124 -7.92 -7.62 3.94
N GLN A 125 -8.05 -8.46 4.97
CA GLN A 125 -9.14 -8.39 5.95
C GLN A 125 -9.13 -7.07 6.73
N THR A 126 -7.94 -6.56 7.04
CA THR A 126 -7.76 -5.25 7.71
C THR A 126 -8.10 -4.10 6.77
N VAL A 127 -7.72 -4.20 5.49
CA VAL A 127 -8.11 -3.24 4.44
C VAL A 127 -9.62 -3.20 4.28
N GLU A 128 -10.28 -4.36 4.18
CA GLU A 128 -11.75 -4.48 4.07
C GLU A 128 -12.46 -3.87 5.29
N TYR A 129 -11.92 -4.15 6.49
CA TYR A 129 -12.48 -3.61 7.73
C TYR A 129 -12.38 -2.07 7.77
N ALA A 130 -11.22 -1.51 7.43
CA ALA A 130 -11.02 -0.06 7.40
C ALA A 130 -11.89 0.61 6.31
N ALA A 131 -11.99 0.00 5.12
CA ALA A 131 -12.84 0.49 4.04
C ALA A 131 -14.31 0.54 4.44
N ARG A 132 -14.80 -0.50 5.12
CA ARG A 132 -16.17 -0.56 5.62
C ARG A 132 -16.47 0.54 6.64
N ILE A 133 -15.58 0.75 7.63
CA ILE A 133 -15.73 1.81 8.63
C ILE A 133 -15.79 3.19 7.97
N ALA A 134 -14.87 3.46 7.04
CA ALA A 134 -14.84 4.74 6.33
C ALA A 134 -16.11 4.95 5.48
N ALA A 135 -16.49 3.97 4.68
CA ALA A 135 -17.67 4.05 3.81
C ALA A 135 -18.98 4.22 4.61
N GLN A 136 -19.14 3.52 5.74
CA GLN A 136 -20.30 3.68 6.64
C GLN A 136 -20.39 5.09 7.24
N ALA A 137 -19.26 5.77 7.42
CA ALA A 137 -19.21 7.16 7.86
C ALA A 137 -19.35 8.17 6.70
N GLY A 138 -19.53 7.71 5.46
CA GLY A 138 -19.60 8.57 4.28
C GLY A 138 -18.25 9.13 3.83
N VAL A 139 -17.15 8.57 4.30
CA VAL A 139 -15.79 8.98 3.91
C VAL A 139 -15.39 8.25 2.63
N PRO A 140 -14.99 8.97 1.56
CA PRO A 140 -14.53 8.35 0.32
C PRO A 140 -13.29 7.49 0.55
N VAL A 141 -13.31 6.27 0.02
CA VAL A 141 -12.20 5.31 0.11
C VAL A 141 -11.53 5.17 -1.26
N ILE A 142 -10.24 5.43 -1.33
CA ILE A 142 -9.43 5.24 -2.52
C ILE A 142 -8.51 4.04 -2.29
N LEU A 143 -8.55 3.06 -3.17
CA LEU A 143 -7.65 1.92 -3.15
C LEU A 143 -6.66 2.00 -4.32
N ASN A 144 -5.36 2.03 -3.99
CA ASN A 144 -4.33 1.68 -4.94
C ASN A 144 -4.04 0.17 -4.77
N PRO A 145 -4.46 -0.71 -5.71
CA PRO A 145 -4.44 -2.15 -5.53
C PRO A 145 -3.04 -2.73 -5.77
N ALA A 146 -2.08 -2.21 -5.07
CA ALA A 146 -0.65 -2.51 -5.20
C ALA A 146 -0.08 -3.08 -3.89
N PRO A 147 0.65 -4.22 -3.96
CA PRO A 147 0.88 -5.08 -5.14
C PRO A 147 -0.42 -5.68 -5.68
N ALA A 148 -0.41 -6.06 -6.96
CA ALA A 148 -1.57 -6.69 -7.57
C ALA A 148 -2.03 -7.91 -6.76
N PRO A 149 -3.31 -7.99 -6.35
CA PRO A 149 -3.81 -9.07 -5.51
C PRO A 149 -3.67 -10.43 -6.23
N GLN A 150 -3.40 -11.48 -5.46
CA GLN A 150 -3.30 -12.84 -6.01
C GLN A 150 -4.69 -13.44 -6.27
N GLU A 151 -5.67 -13.05 -5.46
CA GLU A 151 -7.06 -13.45 -5.55
C GLU A 151 -7.93 -12.25 -5.93
N SER A 152 -9.16 -12.52 -6.38
CA SER A 152 -10.13 -11.46 -6.66
C SER A 152 -10.46 -10.66 -5.40
N LEU A 153 -10.55 -9.35 -5.52
CA LEU A 153 -11.05 -8.51 -4.44
C LEU A 153 -12.50 -8.88 -4.12
N SER A 154 -12.87 -8.85 -2.85
CA SER A 154 -14.23 -9.17 -2.44
C SER A 154 -15.23 -8.13 -2.93
N VAL A 155 -16.47 -8.56 -3.23
CA VAL A 155 -17.57 -7.67 -3.60
C VAL A 155 -17.82 -6.65 -2.48
N GLU A 156 -17.64 -7.04 -1.22
CA GLU A 156 -17.81 -6.14 -0.08
C GLU A 156 -16.79 -5.00 -0.13
N LEU A 157 -15.50 -5.30 -0.37
CA LEU A 157 -14.49 -4.26 -0.51
C LEU A 157 -14.81 -3.33 -1.67
N MET A 158 -15.12 -3.90 -2.83
CA MET A 158 -15.42 -3.13 -4.04
C MET A 158 -16.61 -2.15 -3.85
N ASN A 159 -17.66 -2.59 -3.15
CA ASN A 159 -18.82 -1.75 -2.83
C ASN A 159 -18.50 -0.60 -1.84
N ASN A 160 -17.43 -0.71 -1.07
CA ASN A 160 -16.99 0.32 -0.13
C ASN A 160 -15.99 1.31 -0.75
N LEU A 161 -15.54 1.09 -2.00
CA LEU A 161 -14.59 1.99 -2.66
C LEU A 161 -15.30 3.13 -3.39
N TYR A 162 -14.75 4.32 -3.25
CA TYR A 162 -15.08 5.47 -4.09
C TYR A 162 -14.26 5.46 -5.40
N LEU A 163 -12.98 5.02 -5.32
CA LEU A 163 -12.07 5.01 -6.47
C LEU A 163 -11.05 3.89 -6.31
N ILE A 164 -10.68 3.26 -7.44
CA ILE A 164 -9.55 2.35 -7.53
C ILE A 164 -8.55 2.85 -8.59
N THR A 165 -7.24 2.78 -8.28
CA THR A 165 -6.18 3.36 -9.14
C THR A 165 -5.12 2.31 -9.50
N PRO A 166 -5.48 1.27 -10.28
CA PRO A 166 -4.54 0.26 -10.71
C PRO A 166 -3.59 0.80 -11.78
N ASN A 167 -2.35 0.34 -11.77
CA ASN A 167 -1.47 0.43 -12.93
C ASN A 167 -1.88 -0.61 -14.00
N ARG A 168 -1.16 -0.64 -15.13
CA ARG A 168 -1.47 -1.52 -16.27
C ARG A 168 -1.52 -3.00 -15.87
N SER A 169 -0.51 -3.50 -15.13
CA SER A 169 -0.43 -4.92 -14.73
C SER A 169 -1.46 -5.26 -13.65
N GLU A 170 -1.73 -4.35 -12.74
CA GLU A 170 -2.78 -4.49 -11.72
C GLU A 170 -4.16 -4.52 -12.35
N ALA A 171 -4.42 -3.61 -13.32
CA ALA A 171 -5.67 -3.58 -14.06
C ALA A 171 -5.90 -4.87 -14.84
N SER A 172 -4.86 -5.39 -15.52
CA SER A 172 -4.95 -6.66 -16.24
C SER A 172 -5.28 -7.81 -15.30
N ARG A 173 -4.63 -7.86 -14.13
CA ARG A 173 -4.85 -8.94 -13.17
C ARG A 173 -6.25 -8.87 -12.54
N ILE A 174 -6.70 -7.69 -12.13
CA ILE A 174 -7.99 -7.51 -11.47
C ILE A 174 -9.13 -7.78 -12.46
N SER A 175 -9.06 -7.24 -13.68
CA SER A 175 -10.12 -7.37 -14.68
C SER A 175 -10.14 -8.72 -15.41
N GLY A 176 -9.02 -9.44 -15.43
CA GLY A 176 -8.82 -10.62 -16.30
C GLY A 176 -8.62 -10.26 -17.77
N ILE A 177 -8.53 -8.98 -18.14
CA ILE A 177 -8.32 -8.46 -19.48
C ILE A 177 -6.88 -7.99 -19.61
N GLU A 178 -6.14 -8.47 -20.62
CA GLU A 178 -4.79 -8.02 -20.87
C GLU A 178 -4.79 -6.57 -21.38
N VAL A 179 -4.24 -5.65 -20.58
CA VAL A 179 -4.17 -4.22 -20.93
C VAL A 179 -2.90 -3.95 -21.71
N THR A 180 -3.03 -3.69 -23.00
CA THR A 180 -1.91 -3.39 -23.93
C THR A 180 -1.95 -1.96 -24.47
N ASP A 181 -3.15 -1.38 -24.56
CA ASP A 181 -3.43 -0.08 -25.12
C ASP A 181 -4.59 0.63 -24.40
N LEU A 182 -5.03 1.78 -24.93
CA LEU A 182 -6.11 2.55 -24.33
C LEU A 182 -7.48 1.87 -24.43
N GLU A 183 -7.74 1.12 -25.49
CA GLU A 183 -9.05 0.46 -25.67
C GLU A 183 -9.18 -0.71 -24.69
N SER A 184 -8.19 -1.58 -24.59
CA SER A 184 -8.15 -2.65 -23.59
C SER A 184 -8.16 -2.11 -22.16
N ALA A 185 -7.54 -0.93 -21.89
CA ALA A 185 -7.63 -0.25 -20.61
C ALA A 185 -9.06 0.19 -20.27
N LYS A 186 -9.82 0.70 -21.25
CA LYS A 186 -11.24 1.06 -21.08
C LYS A 186 -12.10 -0.17 -20.81
N GLU A 187 -11.84 -1.28 -21.51
CA GLU A 187 -12.54 -2.56 -21.29
C GLU A 187 -12.28 -3.09 -19.89
N ALA A 188 -11.01 -3.08 -19.45
CA ALA A 188 -10.63 -3.47 -18.10
C ALA A 188 -11.32 -2.59 -17.03
N ALA A 189 -11.31 -1.26 -17.21
CA ALA A 189 -11.98 -0.33 -16.31
C ALA A 189 -13.48 -0.58 -16.23
N LYS A 190 -14.14 -0.87 -17.38
CA LYS A 190 -15.56 -1.23 -17.42
C LYS A 190 -15.82 -2.53 -16.67
N ALA A 191 -15.03 -3.57 -16.90
CA ALA A 191 -15.17 -4.85 -16.22
C ALA A 191 -15.04 -4.69 -14.69
N VAL A 192 -14.03 -3.92 -14.23
CA VAL A 192 -13.83 -3.64 -12.81
C VAL A 192 -15.01 -2.86 -12.22
N ARG A 193 -15.51 -1.87 -12.92
CA ARG A 193 -16.69 -1.10 -12.51
C ARG A 193 -17.94 -1.98 -12.38
N ASP A 194 -18.16 -2.88 -13.32
CA ASP A 194 -19.34 -3.74 -13.35
C ASP A 194 -19.34 -4.78 -12.20
N TRP A 195 -18.26 -4.93 -11.45
CA TRP A 195 -18.16 -5.79 -10.26
C TRP A 195 -18.72 -5.18 -8.98
N GLY A 196 -19.17 -3.93 -8.98
CA GLY A 196 -19.87 -3.37 -7.85
C GLY A 196 -19.54 -1.92 -7.48
N PHE A 197 -18.82 -1.17 -8.31
CA PHE A 197 -18.65 0.25 -8.07
C PHE A 197 -19.97 0.99 -8.16
N LEU A 198 -20.30 1.75 -7.12
CA LEU A 198 -21.48 2.61 -7.08
C LEU A 198 -21.28 3.94 -7.84
N ASN A 199 -20.05 4.22 -8.33
CA ASN A 199 -19.71 5.46 -9.05
C ASN A 199 -18.97 5.17 -10.35
#